data_546171f318ce70c39d9989d4f35747bc
#
_entry.id   546171f318ce70c39d9989d4f35747bc
#
_cell.length_a   1.000
_cell.length_b   1.000
_cell.length_c   1.000
_cell.angle_alpha   90.00
_cell.angle_beta   90.00
_cell.angle_gamma   90.00
#
_symmetry.space_group_name_H-M   'P 1'
#
loop_
_entity.id
_entity.type
_entity.pdbx_description
1 polymer ?
#
loop_
_entity_poly.entity_id
_entity_poly.type
_entity_poly.pdbx_seq_one_letter_code
_entity_poly.pdbx_strand_id
1 'polypeptide(L)'
;AYRVRFTPHHRTGDKWCIYPTYDYTHCLCDSIENITHSLCTKEFQSRRSSYYWLCNALKVYCPVQWEYGRLNFNYTVVSKRKIGKLIDEKIVKGDFRSTVVIV
;
A
#
# COMPACT_ATOMS: atom_id res chain seq x y z
N ALA A 1 14.43 -0.91 3.76
CA ALA A 1 13.32 -0.74 4.70
C ALA A 1 12.74 0.69 4.67
N TYR A 2 13.50 1.70 4.27
CA TYR A 2 13.02 3.08 4.07
C TYR A 2 13.70 3.72 2.86
N ARG A 3 13.12 4.82 2.36
CA ARG A 3 13.69 5.63 1.28
C ARG A 3 13.89 7.05 1.76
N VAL A 4 15.00 7.66 1.36
CA VAL A 4 15.24 9.09 1.52
C VAL A 4 14.79 9.79 0.24
N ARG A 5 13.94 10.81 0.37
CA ARG A 5 13.42 11.55 -0.77
C ARG A 5 13.23 13.03 -0.40
N PHE A 6 13.95 13.89 -1.06
CA PHE A 6 13.87 15.35 -0.89
C PHE A 6 12.97 15.98 -1.97
N THR A 7 11.72 15.55 -1.99
CA THR A 7 10.72 16.09 -2.93
C THR A 7 9.48 16.47 -2.15
N PRO A 8 8.95 17.68 -2.32
CA PRO A 8 7.74 18.12 -1.63
C PRO A 8 6.58 17.17 -1.90
N HIS A 9 5.84 16.83 -0.85
CA HIS A 9 4.62 16.03 -0.96
C HIS A 9 3.40 16.96 -1.07
N HIS A 10 2.46 16.66 -1.94
CA HIS A 10 1.30 17.51 -2.22
C HIS A 10 0.42 17.85 -1.01
N ARG A 11 0.48 17.06 0.07
CA ARG A 11 -0.26 17.32 1.32
C ARG A 11 0.61 17.80 2.47
N THR A 12 1.82 17.26 2.59
CA THR A 12 2.69 17.49 3.75
C THR A 12 3.89 18.41 3.45
N GLY A 13 4.04 18.85 2.19
CA GLY A 13 5.17 19.68 1.78
C GLY A 13 6.51 19.03 2.09
N ASP A 14 7.40 19.77 2.69
CA ASP A 14 8.76 19.34 3.02
C ASP A 14 8.90 18.73 4.43
N LYS A 15 7.80 18.45 5.10
CA LYS A 15 7.80 17.95 6.48
C LYS A 15 8.57 16.64 6.63
N TRP A 16 8.56 15.78 5.62
CA TRP A 16 9.15 14.47 5.65
C TRP A 16 10.12 14.24 4.51
N CYS A 17 11.29 13.70 4.82
CA CYS A 17 12.27 13.27 3.81
C CYS A 17 12.61 11.77 3.90
N ILE A 18 12.16 11.08 4.96
CA ILE A 18 12.35 9.64 5.15
C ILE A 18 10.98 8.97 5.09
N TYR A 19 10.86 8.01 4.18
CA TYR A 19 9.63 7.29 3.94
C TYR A 19 9.84 5.79 4.18
N PRO A 20 9.16 5.19 5.17
CA PRO A 20 9.20 3.75 5.37
C PRO A 20 8.59 3.03 4.17
N THR A 21 9.14 1.86 3.86
CA THR A 21 8.60 1.00 2.80
C THR A 21 7.51 0.08 3.35
N TYR A 22 6.92 -0.72 2.45
CA TYR A 22 5.88 -1.67 2.76
C TYR A 22 6.20 -2.59 3.96
N ASP A 23 7.45 -3.00 4.11
CA ASP A 23 7.86 -3.90 5.18
C ASP A 23 7.62 -3.32 6.59
N TYR A 24 7.67 -1.99 6.73
CA TYR A 24 7.31 -1.30 7.97
C TYR A 24 5.81 -1.03 8.08
N THR A 25 5.21 -0.55 6.98
CA THR A 25 3.84 -0.05 7.04
C THR A 25 2.82 -1.15 7.27
N HIS A 26 2.93 -2.26 6.58
CA HIS A 26 1.93 -3.33 6.68
C HIS A 26 1.82 -3.88 8.10
N CYS A 27 2.93 -4.34 8.68
CA CYS A 27 2.90 -4.94 10.01
C CYS A 27 2.55 -3.92 11.11
N LEU A 28 3.09 -2.72 11.04
CA LEU A 28 2.89 -1.72 12.10
C LEU A 28 1.51 -1.09 12.05
N CYS A 29 0.98 -0.78 10.87
CA CYS A 29 -0.38 -0.27 10.75
C CYS A 29 -1.39 -1.30 11.25
N ASP A 30 -1.29 -2.53 10.79
CA ASP A 30 -2.19 -3.60 11.20
C ASP A 30 -2.08 -3.91 12.71
N SER A 31 -0.88 -3.84 13.26
CA SER A 31 -0.65 -3.99 14.70
C SER A 31 -1.31 -2.87 15.50
N ILE A 32 -1.11 -1.61 15.11
CA ILE A 32 -1.65 -0.43 15.80
C ILE A 32 -3.18 -0.40 15.72
N GLU A 33 -3.74 -0.81 14.60
CA GLU A 33 -5.19 -0.88 14.37
C GLU A 33 -5.85 -2.12 14.99
N ASN A 34 -5.08 -2.98 15.66
CA ASN A 34 -5.55 -4.24 16.25
C ASN A 34 -6.25 -5.17 15.24
N ILE A 35 -5.74 -5.22 14.03
CA ILE A 35 -6.23 -6.11 12.98
C ILE A 35 -5.95 -7.56 13.39
N THR A 36 -6.97 -8.40 13.42
CA THR A 36 -6.83 -9.81 13.79
C THR A 36 -6.19 -10.64 12.69
N HIS A 37 -6.59 -10.39 11.44
CA HIS A 37 -6.12 -11.09 10.25
C HIS A 37 -5.57 -10.07 9.25
N SER A 38 -4.26 -10.02 9.16
CA SER A 38 -3.51 -9.12 8.27
C SER A 38 -3.40 -9.76 6.89
N LEU A 39 -4.07 -9.17 5.90
CA LEU A 39 -4.21 -9.74 4.57
C LEU A 39 -3.23 -9.11 3.58
N CYS A 40 -2.56 -9.94 2.80
CA CYS A 40 -1.72 -9.47 1.68
C CYS A 40 -1.76 -10.46 0.51
N THR A 41 -1.21 -10.05 -0.62
CA THR A 41 -1.11 -10.91 -1.79
C THR A 41 0.10 -11.86 -1.69
N LYS A 42 0.05 -12.98 -2.39
CA LYS A 42 1.10 -14.02 -2.37
C LYS A 42 2.49 -13.51 -2.74
N GLU A 43 2.58 -12.44 -3.51
CA GLU A 43 3.86 -11.83 -3.88
C GLU A 43 4.68 -11.36 -2.65
N PHE A 44 4.02 -11.13 -1.52
CA PHE A 44 4.66 -10.71 -0.29
C PHE A 44 5.00 -11.84 0.68
N GLN A 45 4.78 -13.10 0.28
CA GLN A 45 5.07 -14.26 1.12
C GLN A 45 6.52 -14.32 1.59
N SER A 46 7.47 -13.95 0.74
CA SER A 46 8.90 -13.90 1.09
C SER A 46 9.23 -12.87 2.18
N ARG A 47 8.32 -11.95 2.46
CA ARG A 47 8.48 -10.90 3.48
C ARG A 47 7.80 -11.21 4.81
N ARG A 48 7.23 -12.38 4.95
CA ARG A 48 6.56 -12.82 6.17
C ARG A 48 7.49 -12.86 7.38
N SER A 49 8.73 -13.31 7.19
CA SER A 49 9.73 -13.32 8.25
C SER A 49 10.06 -11.91 8.77
N SER A 50 10.18 -10.94 7.87
CA SER A 50 10.38 -9.53 8.24
C SER A 50 9.20 -8.95 9.02
N TYR A 51 7.98 -9.33 8.65
CA TYR A 51 6.74 -8.93 9.31
C TYR A 51 6.77 -9.35 10.80
N TYR A 52 6.95 -10.62 11.06
CA TYR A 52 6.97 -11.16 12.42
C TYR A 52 8.18 -10.69 13.21
N TRP A 53 9.34 -10.60 12.56
CA TRP A 53 10.55 -10.10 13.20
C TRP A 53 10.36 -8.68 13.72
N LEU A 54 9.76 -7.79 12.90
CA LEU A 54 9.58 -6.40 13.29
C LEU A 54 8.56 -6.24 14.42
N CYS A 55 7.44 -6.95 14.37
CA CYS A 55 6.48 -6.97 15.47
C CYS A 55 7.11 -7.45 16.77
N ASN A 56 7.93 -8.50 16.72
CA ASN A 56 8.63 -9.02 17.87
C ASN A 56 9.71 -8.07 18.40
N ALA A 57 10.51 -7.49 17.52
CA ALA A 57 11.57 -6.54 17.89
C ALA A 57 11.03 -5.30 18.60
N LEU A 58 9.87 -4.81 18.16
CA LEU A 58 9.20 -3.66 18.76
C LEU A 58 8.26 -4.03 19.90
N LYS A 59 8.10 -5.33 20.20
CA LYS A 59 7.18 -5.85 21.23
C LYS A 59 5.76 -5.33 21.10
N VAL A 60 5.27 -5.22 19.87
CA VAL A 60 3.92 -4.82 19.56
C VAL A 60 3.05 -6.03 19.26
N TYR A 61 1.72 -5.82 19.29
CA TYR A 61 0.76 -6.86 18.92
C TYR A 61 1.07 -7.40 17.52
N CYS A 62 1.00 -8.72 17.35
CA CYS A 62 1.31 -9.38 16.10
C CYS A 62 0.03 -10.01 15.52
N PRO A 63 -0.53 -9.44 14.45
CA PRO A 63 -1.65 -10.03 13.74
C PRO A 63 -1.32 -11.39 13.11
N VAL A 64 -2.34 -12.18 12.81
CA VAL A 64 -2.19 -13.37 11.97
C VAL A 64 -2.13 -12.94 10.51
N GLN A 65 -0.99 -13.17 9.87
CA GLN A 65 -0.83 -12.83 8.46
C GLN A 65 -1.37 -13.95 7.56
N TRP A 66 -2.15 -13.55 6.55
CA TRP A 66 -2.71 -14.44 5.54
C TRP A 66 -2.49 -13.91 4.13
N GLU A 67 -2.04 -14.76 3.21
CA GLU A 67 -1.85 -14.39 1.82
C GLU A 67 -2.92 -15.00 0.92
N TYR A 68 -3.40 -14.21 -0.03
CA TYR A 68 -4.36 -14.63 -1.04
C TYR A 68 -3.83 -14.41 -2.47
N GLY A 69 -4.40 -15.16 -3.43
CA GLY A 69 -4.06 -14.99 -4.84
C GLY A 69 -4.75 -13.75 -5.43
N ARG A 70 -4.08 -13.13 -6.39
CA ARG A 70 -4.67 -12.01 -7.13
C ARG A 70 -5.79 -12.50 -8.03
N LEU A 71 -6.94 -11.86 -7.96
CA LEU A 71 -8.03 -12.04 -8.90
C LEU A 71 -7.88 -11.06 -10.06
N ASN A 72 -7.86 -11.59 -11.27
CA ASN A 72 -7.81 -10.78 -12.49
C ASN A 72 -9.15 -10.88 -13.22
N PHE A 73 -9.66 -9.75 -13.65
CA PHE A 73 -10.86 -9.67 -14.49
C PHE A 73 -10.47 -9.32 -15.92
N ASN A 74 -11.09 -9.99 -16.88
CA ASN A 74 -10.97 -9.62 -18.29
C ASN A 74 -11.71 -8.29 -18.54
N TYR A 75 -11.27 -7.55 -19.53
CA TYR A 75 -11.89 -6.27 -19.94
C TYR A 75 -11.95 -5.18 -18.86
N THR A 76 -11.07 -5.25 -17.85
CA THR A 76 -10.97 -4.24 -16.79
C THR A 76 -9.64 -3.51 -16.83
N VAL A 77 -9.64 -2.24 -16.45
CA VAL A 77 -8.45 -1.43 -16.28
C VAL A 77 -8.27 -1.11 -14.81
N VAL A 78 -7.34 -1.82 -14.16
CA VAL A 78 -6.99 -1.62 -12.74
C VAL A 78 -5.56 -1.10 -12.55
N SER A 79 -4.82 -0.91 -13.64
CA SER A 79 -3.44 -0.42 -13.59
C SER A 79 -3.39 1.08 -13.31
N LYS A 80 -2.66 1.49 -12.27
CA LYS A 80 -2.42 2.91 -11.96
C LYS A 80 -1.91 3.71 -13.15
N ARG A 81 -1.02 3.12 -13.97
CA ARG A 81 -0.49 3.79 -15.17
C ARG A 81 -1.56 4.06 -16.21
N LYS A 82 -2.43 3.08 -16.46
CA LYS A 82 -3.51 3.22 -17.44
C LYS A 82 -4.56 4.21 -16.95
N ILE A 83 -4.92 4.16 -15.67
CA ILE A 83 -5.84 5.13 -15.06
C ILE A 83 -5.23 6.53 -15.08
N GLY A 84 -3.96 6.69 -14.75
CA GLY A 84 -3.24 7.96 -14.84
C GLY A 84 -3.28 8.54 -16.26
N LYS A 85 -3.05 7.71 -17.27
CA LYS A 85 -3.14 8.14 -18.67
C LYS A 85 -4.52 8.65 -19.05
N LEU A 86 -5.59 8.00 -18.56
CA LEU A 86 -6.97 8.47 -18.78
C LEU A 86 -7.24 9.83 -18.13
N ILE A 87 -6.61 10.11 -17.00
CA ILE A 87 -6.68 11.40 -16.31
C ILE A 87 -5.91 12.47 -17.09
N ASP A 88 -4.70 12.16 -17.53
CA ASP A 88 -3.84 13.07 -18.31
C ASP A 88 -4.49 13.45 -19.64
N GLU A 89 -5.14 12.50 -20.29
CA GLU A 89 -5.90 12.70 -21.52
C GLU A 89 -7.28 13.35 -21.28
N LYS A 90 -7.62 13.70 -20.03
CA LYS A 90 -8.89 14.32 -19.61
C LYS A 90 -10.15 13.52 -19.97
N ILE A 91 -10.02 12.22 -20.17
CA ILE A 91 -11.16 11.33 -20.43
C ILE A 91 -11.97 11.12 -19.15
N VAL A 92 -11.29 11.10 -18.00
CA VAL A 92 -11.91 10.99 -16.67
C VAL A 92 -11.38 12.07 -15.74
N LYS A 93 -12.17 12.48 -14.74
CA LYS A 93 -11.73 13.43 -13.72
C LYS A 93 -10.87 12.72 -12.70
N GLY A 94 -9.65 13.19 -12.51
CA GLY A 94 -8.74 12.73 -11.45
C GLY A 94 -9.02 13.47 -10.16
N ASP A 95 -9.93 12.95 -9.36
CA ASP A 95 -10.14 13.40 -7.99
C ASP A 95 -9.97 12.20 -7.06
N PHE A 96 -9.32 12.41 -5.92
CA PHE A 96 -9.17 11.35 -4.91
C PHE A 96 -10.52 10.89 -4.32
N ARG A 97 -11.59 11.64 -4.56
CA ARG A 97 -12.97 11.30 -4.18
C ARG A 97 -13.74 10.61 -5.30
N SER A 98 -13.25 10.66 -6.53
CA SER A 98 -13.94 10.01 -7.63
C SER A 98 -13.59 8.53 -7.64
N THR A 99 -14.58 7.73 -7.36
CA THR A 99 -14.59 6.34 -7.81
C THR A 99 -14.57 6.40 -9.33
N VAL A 100 -13.50 5.95 -9.95
CA VAL A 100 -13.44 5.85 -11.42
C VAL A 100 -14.46 4.79 -11.81
N VAL A 101 -15.66 5.20 -12.11
CA VAL A 101 -16.64 4.33 -12.76
C VAL A 101 -16.27 4.29 -14.22
N ILE A 102 -15.66 3.20 -14.62
CA ILE A 102 -15.46 2.88 -16.03
C ILE A 102 -16.76 2.22 -16.48
N VAL A 103 -17.50 2.91 -17.26
CA VAL A 103 -18.64 2.36 -18.01
C VAL A 103 -18.11 1.62 -19.22
#